data_88afa5a44bfc1e46c4ddf1d9ca284115
#
_entry.id   88afa5a44bfc1e46c4ddf1d9ca284115
#
_cell.length_a   1.000
_cell.length_b   1.000
_cell.length_c   1.000
_cell.angle_alpha   90.00
_cell.angle_beta   90.00
_cell.angle_gamma   90.00
#
_symmetry.space_group_name_H-M   'P 1'
#
loop_
_entity.id
_entity.type
_entity.pdbx_description
1 polymer ?
#
loop_
_entity_poly.entity_id
_entity_poly.type
_entity_poly.pdbx_seq_one_letter_code
_entity_poly.pdbx_strand_id
1 'polypeptide(L)'
;PVVDGDWIRAKGTTLGGDNGIAVAMILAILSDDSLAHPPIEALITADEEIGMLGAFALDCSQLKGHKLINLDSEYEGVLMCSCAGGVNVRSTIPVARERITGAVIDIAVKGLTSGHSGVEIDKGRANANVLIGRMLCELAARENFRLAALEGGSRETAIAASGSAQIVVEPCKAAEVCEIVQKLGAQYAGEYATAEPNMQISALAGETRTVDVLTTAGTEKVWQVLVSLPDSVQAMCIDMPGLVQTSTNFGTLKLEENALSISNTVRSSITAQKEWIVEKISAIVKLAGGTTTTDGNYPGWAYNPHSVVKETILSAYKTLFNKEATVEAVHAGIECGLFSDSIPNLDCVAIGPDMGDVHTP
;
A
#
# COMPACT_ATOMS: atom_id res chain seq x y z
N PRO A 1 31.69 -4.77 -13.97
CA PRO A 1 31.31 -5.90 -13.12
C PRO A 1 32.50 -6.45 -12.38
N VAL A 2 32.32 -6.96 -11.19
CA VAL A 2 33.32 -7.68 -10.36
C VAL A 2 32.69 -8.96 -9.85
N VAL A 3 33.48 -10.01 -9.73
CA VAL A 3 33.11 -11.27 -9.10
C VAL A 3 33.41 -11.15 -7.60
N ASP A 4 32.46 -11.39 -6.76
CA ASP A 4 32.53 -11.33 -5.30
C ASP A 4 31.93 -12.62 -4.73
N GLY A 5 32.75 -13.64 -4.50
CA GLY A 5 32.29 -14.98 -4.17
C GLY A 5 31.42 -15.57 -5.27
N ASP A 6 30.18 -15.92 -4.94
CA ASP A 6 29.20 -16.48 -5.88
C ASP A 6 28.37 -15.41 -6.59
N TRP A 7 28.64 -14.11 -6.33
CA TRP A 7 27.90 -12.98 -6.88
C TRP A 7 28.66 -12.23 -7.95
N ILE A 8 27.92 -11.68 -8.93
CA ILE A 8 28.42 -10.67 -9.87
C ILE A 8 27.85 -9.34 -9.44
N ARG A 9 28.73 -8.36 -9.19
CA ARG A 9 28.37 -7.01 -8.74
C ARG A 9 28.90 -5.94 -9.69
N ALA A 10 28.35 -4.74 -9.61
CA ALA A 10 28.95 -3.53 -10.17
C ALA A 10 29.71 -2.77 -9.07
N LYS A 11 30.67 -1.94 -9.46
CA LYS A 11 31.40 -1.08 -8.51
C LYS A 11 30.98 0.36 -8.69
N GLY A 12 30.29 0.91 -7.68
CA GLY A 12 29.88 2.31 -7.62
C GLY A 12 28.70 2.68 -8.54
N THR A 13 27.93 1.68 -8.96
CA THR A 13 26.70 1.83 -9.75
C THR A 13 25.86 0.56 -9.61
N THR A 14 24.58 0.61 -9.98
CA THR A 14 23.76 -0.58 -10.15
C THR A 14 24.35 -1.48 -11.24
N LEU A 15 24.19 -2.81 -11.12
CA LEU A 15 24.65 -3.76 -12.12
C LEU A 15 23.78 -3.74 -13.38
N GLY A 16 22.49 -3.43 -13.26
CA GLY A 16 21.47 -3.58 -14.32
C GLY A 16 21.10 -5.05 -14.57
N GLY A 17 21.31 -5.92 -13.57
CA GLY A 17 20.86 -7.30 -13.60
C GLY A 17 19.32 -7.38 -13.67
N ASP A 18 18.67 -6.48 -13.02
CA ASP A 18 17.25 -6.18 -13.09
C ASP A 18 16.99 -5.11 -14.20
N ASN A 19 16.45 -5.51 -15.43
CA ASN A 19 16.31 -6.91 -15.76
C ASN A 19 17.13 -7.26 -17.03
N GLY A 20 18.38 -6.87 -17.07
CA GLY A 20 19.30 -7.17 -18.18
C GLY A 20 19.55 -8.67 -18.35
N ILE A 21 19.47 -9.47 -17.26
CA ILE A 21 19.65 -10.93 -17.34
C ILE A 21 18.49 -11.59 -18.10
N ALA A 22 17.26 -11.14 -17.93
CA ALA A 22 16.12 -11.66 -18.67
C ALA A 22 16.25 -11.39 -20.18
N VAL A 23 16.69 -10.18 -20.54
CA VAL A 23 16.96 -9.84 -21.96
C VAL A 23 18.05 -10.78 -22.53
N ALA A 24 19.11 -11.05 -21.77
CA ALA A 24 20.17 -11.99 -22.19
C ALA A 24 19.63 -13.42 -22.35
N MET A 25 18.80 -13.91 -21.44
CA MET A 25 18.16 -15.23 -21.53
C MET A 25 17.24 -15.34 -22.77
N ILE A 26 16.43 -14.35 -23.03
CA ILE A 26 15.57 -14.30 -24.22
C ILE A 26 16.42 -14.38 -25.51
N LEU A 27 17.46 -13.56 -25.61
CA LEU A 27 18.35 -13.56 -26.76
C LEU A 27 19.09 -14.88 -26.93
N ALA A 28 19.53 -15.52 -25.84
CA ALA A 28 20.19 -16.83 -25.87
C ALA A 28 19.24 -17.89 -26.44
N ILE A 29 18.00 -17.95 -25.96
CA ILE A 29 16.98 -18.91 -26.46
C ILE A 29 16.69 -18.68 -27.95
N LEU A 30 16.50 -17.42 -28.37
CA LEU A 30 16.19 -17.09 -29.76
C LEU A 30 17.34 -17.31 -30.74
N SER A 31 18.58 -17.36 -30.24
CA SER A 31 19.78 -17.57 -31.09
C SER A 31 20.29 -19.02 -31.12
N ASP A 32 19.70 -19.94 -30.36
CA ASP A 32 20.12 -21.34 -30.32
C ASP A 32 19.15 -22.25 -31.08
N ASP A 33 19.48 -22.54 -32.34
CA ASP A 33 18.70 -23.41 -33.21
C ASP A 33 18.62 -24.88 -32.74
N SER A 34 19.40 -25.25 -31.72
CA SER A 34 19.40 -26.61 -31.16
C SER A 34 18.27 -26.82 -30.13
N LEU A 35 17.70 -25.77 -29.60
CA LEU A 35 16.64 -25.85 -28.59
C LEU A 35 15.28 -26.14 -29.24
N ALA A 36 14.64 -27.20 -28.78
CA ALA A 36 13.26 -27.49 -29.17
C ALA A 36 12.30 -26.60 -28.40
N HIS A 37 11.57 -25.73 -29.08
CA HIS A 37 10.61 -24.81 -28.47
C HIS A 37 9.35 -24.62 -29.36
N PRO A 38 8.19 -24.26 -28.75
CA PRO A 38 7.04 -23.79 -29.52
C PRO A 38 7.35 -22.42 -30.16
N PRO A 39 6.44 -21.87 -30.98
CA PRO A 39 6.57 -20.46 -31.41
C PRO A 39 6.71 -19.53 -30.20
N ILE A 40 7.72 -18.65 -30.24
CA ILE A 40 8.05 -17.70 -29.18
C ILE A 40 7.80 -16.28 -29.66
N GLU A 41 7.17 -15.49 -28.83
CA GLU A 41 7.09 -14.03 -28.94
C GLU A 41 7.92 -13.45 -27.79
N ALA A 42 8.98 -12.71 -28.08
CA ALA A 42 9.80 -12.04 -27.07
C ALA A 42 9.26 -10.63 -26.86
N LEU A 43 8.80 -10.34 -25.68
CA LEU A 43 8.31 -9.04 -25.26
C LEU A 43 9.31 -8.38 -24.32
N ILE A 44 9.80 -7.20 -24.72
CA ILE A 44 10.70 -6.38 -23.91
C ILE A 44 10.06 -5.02 -23.75
N THR A 45 9.75 -4.65 -22.54
CA THR A 45 9.12 -3.38 -22.17
C THR A 45 10.16 -2.33 -21.78
N ALA A 46 9.77 -1.07 -21.75
CA ALA A 46 10.57 0.04 -21.26
C ALA A 46 9.88 0.70 -20.07
N ASP A 47 10.67 1.36 -19.22
CA ASP A 47 10.15 2.17 -18.11
C ASP A 47 9.30 1.37 -17.09
N GLU A 48 9.68 0.13 -16.80
CA GLU A 48 9.03 -0.69 -15.77
C GLU A 48 9.14 0.01 -14.41
N GLU A 49 10.35 0.42 -14.01
CA GLU A 49 10.74 0.98 -12.72
C GLU A 49 10.04 2.30 -12.34
N ILE A 50 9.54 3.03 -13.33
CA ILE A 50 8.83 4.29 -13.12
C ILE A 50 7.31 4.15 -13.27
N GLY A 51 6.80 2.92 -13.19
CA GLY A 51 5.37 2.62 -13.18
C GLY A 51 4.88 1.81 -14.37
N MET A 52 5.70 0.92 -14.93
CA MET A 52 5.33 -0.03 -16.00
C MET A 52 4.80 0.67 -17.27
N LEU A 53 5.37 1.84 -17.61
CA LEU A 53 4.81 2.71 -18.68
C LEU A 53 4.80 2.03 -20.05
N GLY A 54 5.84 1.23 -20.36
CA GLY A 54 5.91 0.46 -21.59
C GLY A 54 4.83 -0.60 -21.69
N ALA A 55 4.57 -1.33 -20.61
CA ALA A 55 3.51 -2.33 -20.53
C ALA A 55 2.11 -1.69 -20.66
N PHE A 56 1.88 -0.54 -20.02
CA PHE A 56 0.64 0.21 -20.17
C PHE A 56 0.38 0.71 -21.59
N ALA A 57 1.43 1.11 -22.32
CA ALA A 57 1.32 1.64 -23.66
C ALA A 57 1.24 0.56 -24.75
N LEU A 58 1.49 -0.71 -24.39
CA LEU A 58 1.54 -1.80 -25.35
C LEU A 58 0.16 -2.14 -25.94
N ASP A 59 0.07 -2.20 -27.26
CA ASP A 59 -1.06 -2.82 -27.95
C ASP A 59 -0.92 -4.35 -27.96
N CYS A 60 -1.49 -5.00 -26.98
CA CYS A 60 -1.47 -6.46 -26.85
C CYS A 60 -2.21 -7.21 -27.96
N SER A 61 -2.99 -6.53 -28.83
CA SER A 61 -3.71 -7.17 -29.93
C SER A 61 -2.79 -7.81 -30.98
N GLN A 62 -1.51 -7.43 -30.99
CA GLN A 62 -0.49 -7.99 -31.87
C GLN A 62 0.08 -9.31 -31.36
N LEU A 63 -0.07 -9.62 -30.06
CA LEU A 63 0.40 -10.83 -29.45
C LEU A 63 -0.54 -11.99 -29.72
N LYS A 64 0.00 -13.16 -29.96
CA LYS A 64 -0.75 -14.41 -30.25
C LYS A 64 -0.61 -15.45 -29.14
N GLY A 65 0.41 -15.27 -28.29
CA GLY A 65 0.68 -16.16 -27.18
C GLY A 65 -0.37 -16.01 -26.07
N HIS A 66 -0.81 -17.12 -25.50
CA HIS A 66 -1.68 -17.18 -24.33
C HIS A 66 -0.98 -17.84 -23.13
N LYS A 67 0.31 -18.02 -23.21
CA LYS A 67 1.17 -18.49 -22.12
C LYS A 67 2.32 -17.51 -21.96
N LEU A 68 2.42 -16.88 -20.82
CA LEU A 68 3.44 -15.88 -20.51
C LEU A 68 4.36 -16.41 -19.42
N ILE A 69 5.66 -16.37 -19.68
CA ILE A 69 6.68 -16.50 -18.65
C ILE A 69 7.35 -15.14 -18.52
N ASN A 70 7.00 -14.42 -17.47
CA ASN A 70 7.69 -13.18 -17.09
C ASN A 70 9.00 -13.56 -16.40
N LEU A 71 10.08 -12.84 -16.69
CA LEU A 71 11.41 -13.13 -16.15
C LEU A 71 11.87 -12.06 -15.15
N ASP A 72 10.94 -11.39 -14.52
CA ASP A 72 11.16 -10.25 -13.62
C ASP A 72 10.90 -10.64 -12.15
N SER A 73 11.42 -11.80 -11.74
CA SER A 73 11.44 -12.25 -10.36
C SER A 73 12.87 -12.38 -9.87
N GLU A 74 13.10 -12.22 -8.57
CA GLU A 74 14.42 -12.04 -7.97
C GLU A 74 14.95 -13.29 -7.23
N TYR A 75 14.19 -14.40 -7.24
CA TYR A 75 14.54 -15.59 -6.45
C TYR A 75 14.45 -16.86 -7.29
N GLU A 76 15.59 -17.61 -7.39
CA GLU A 76 15.61 -18.92 -8.02
C GLU A 76 14.69 -19.90 -7.26
N GLY A 77 13.90 -20.65 -8.00
CA GLY A 77 12.99 -21.66 -7.42
C GLY A 77 11.71 -21.09 -6.80
N VAL A 78 11.44 -19.78 -6.98
CA VAL A 78 10.17 -19.14 -6.62
C VAL A 78 9.39 -18.83 -7.88
N LEU A 79 8.13 -19.30 -7.93
CA LEU A 79 7.18 -18.99 -9.00
C LEU A 79 6.18 -17.98 -8.47
N MET A 80 6.23 -16.76 -8.96
CA MET A 80 5.18 -15.78 -8.69
C MET A 80 3.96 -16.08 -9.57
N CYS A 81 2.81 -16.27 -8.95
CA CYS A 81 1.57 -16.70 -9.62
C CYS A 81 0.37 -15.79 -9.36
N SER A 82 0.57 -14.65 -8.71
CA SER A 82 -0.44 -13.63 -8.48
C SER A 82 0.21 -12.32 -8.05
N CYS A 83 -0.43 -11.19 -8.38
CA CYS A 83 -0.03 -9.90 -7.86
C CYS A 83 -1.25 -9.01 -7.59
N ALA A 84 -1.09 -8.02 -6.71
CA ALA A 84 -2.16 -7.06 -6.47
C ALA A 84 -2.11 -5.93 -7.50
N GLY A 85 -3.28 -5.55 -8.03
CA GLY A 85 -3.49 -4.25 -8.64
C GLY A 85 -3.61 -3.17 -7.58
N GLY A 86 -3.56 -1.91 -8.00
CA GLY A 86 -3.63 -0.78 -7.09
C GLY A 86 -4.45 0.37 -7.64
N VAL A 87 -4.90 1.25 -6.75
CA VAL A 87 -5.49 2.54 -7.08
C VAL A 87 -5.39 3.48 -5.89
N ASN A 88 -5.07 4.73 -6.14
CA ASN A 88 -5.13 5.78 -5.11
C ASN A 88 -6.52 6.43 -5.13
N VAL A 89 -7.09 6.64 -3.96
CA VAL A 89 -8.36 7.33 -3.74
C VAL A 89 -8.07 8.62 -2.97
N ARG A 90 -8.32 9.76 -3.62
CA ARG A 90 -8.17 11.09 -3.01
C ARG A 90 -9.54 11.64 -2.64
N SER A 91 -9.71 11.93 -1.39
CA SER A 91 -10.96 12.44 -0.82
C SER A 91 -10.82 13.88 -0.37
N THR A 92 -11.81 14.70 -0.68
CA THR A 92 -11.89 16.09 -0.23
C THR A 92 -13.24 16.32 0.40
N ILE A 93 -13.26 16.71 1.67
CA ILE A 93 -14.48 16.89 2.46
C ILE A 93 -14.54 18.35 2.92
N PRO A 94 -15.56 19.13 2.51
CA PRO A 94 -15.68 20.52 2.90
C PRO A 94 -15.96 20.66 4.41
N VAL A 95 -15.28 21.61 5.03
CA VAL A 95 -15.43 21.94 6.45
C VAL A 95 -15.68 23.44 6.62
N ALA A 96 -16.37 23.79 7.71
CA ALA A 96 -16.61 25.18 8.09
C ALA A 96 -15.84 25.50 9.39
N ARG A 97 -15.33 26.74 9.50
CA ARG A 97 -14.57 27.22 10.64
C ARG A 97 -15.26 28.36 11.36
N GLU A 98 -14.88 28.53 12.60
CA GLU A 98 -15.29 29.64 13.48
C GLU A 98 -14.14 30.01 14.41
N ARG A 99 -14.17 31.19 14.98
CA ARG A 99 -13.16 31.63 15.96
C ARG A 99 -13.67 31.49 17.37
N ILE A 100 -12.94 30.75 18.19
CA ILE A 100 -13.26 30.60 19.61
C ILE A 100 -12.04 30.90 20.48
N THR A 101 -12.27 31.28 21.73
CA THR A 101 -11.19 31.40 22.73
C THR A 101 -11.25 30.19 23.67
N GLY A 102 -10.10 29.51 23.83
CA GLY A 102 -9.99 28.35 24.69
C GLY A 102 -8.53 27.91 24.89
N ALA A 103 -8.31 26.91 25.69
CA ALA A 103 -7.01 26.27 25.88
C ALA A 103 -6.71 25.38 24.68
N VAL A 104 -5.54 25.58 24.07
CA VAL A 104 -5.08 24.79 22.95
C VAL A 104 -4.36 23.55 23.48
N ILE A 105 -4.64 22.39 22.92
CA ILE A 105 -3.95 21.14 23.25
C ILE A 105 -3.37 20.55 21.97
N ASP A 106 -2.08 20.30 21.94
CA ASP A 106 -1.39 19.62 20.88
C ASP A 106 -1.28 18.13 21.20
N ILE A 107 -1.86 17.28 20.33
CA ILE A 107 -1.82 15.83 20.41
C ILE A 107 -0.88 15.33 19.33
N ALA A 108 0.02 14.40 19.65
CA ALA A 108 0.95 13.82 18.70
C ALA A 108 1.05 12.29 18.88
N VAL A 109 1.07 11.59 17.75
CA VAL A 109 1.40 10.17 17.62
C VAL A 109 2.71 10.07 16.86
N LYS A 110 3.71 9.40 17.44
CA LYS A 110 5.07 9.28 16.89
C LYS A 110 5.68 7.92 17.21
N GLY A 111 6.80 7.60 16.55
CA GLY A 111 7.59 6.40 16.85
C GLY A 111 6.99 5.10 16.35
N LEU A 112 6.02 5.17 15.41
CA LEU A 112 5.50 3.97 14.76
C LEU A 112 6.49 3.45 13.71
N THR A 113 6.51 2.14 13.54
CA THR A 113 7.43 1.41 12.66
C THR A 113 7.23 1.76 11.20
N SER A 114 5.98 2.06 10.78
CA SER A 114 5.64 2.28 9.38
C SER A 114 5.86 1.04 8.49
N GLY A 115 5.94 1.22 7.18
CA GLY A 115 6.23 0.18 6.19
C GLY A 115 5.48 0.38 4.90
N HIS A 116 5.80 -0.45 3.92
CA HIS A 116 5.14 -0.42 2.61
C HIS A 116 3.68 -0.90 2.71
N SER A 117 2.74 -0.10 2.20
CA SER A 117 1.29 -0.36 2.27
C SER A 117 0.79 -1.60 1.51
N GLY A 118 1.66 -2.25 0.76
CA GLY A 118 1.40 -3.53 0.10
C GLY A 118 2.01 -4.68 0.89
N VAL A 119 3.29 -4.94 0.70
CA VAL A 119 4.00 -6.13 1.21
C VAL A 119 4.13 -6.21 2.74
N GLU A 120 3.83 -5.13 3.45
CA GLU A 120 3.91 -5.10 4.92
C GLU A 120 2.59 -4.76 5.61
N ILE A 121 1.48 -4.71 4.88
CA ILE A 121 0.15 -4.33 5.40
C ILE A 121 -0.40 -5.35 6.40
N ASP A 122 0.06 -6.60 6.32
CA ASP A 122 -0.33 -7.73 7.16
C ASP A 122 0.49 -7.85 8.45
N LYS A 123 1.51 -7.01 8.65
CA LYS A 123 2.43 -7.12 9.80
C LYS A 123 1.84 -6.61 11.13
N GLY A 124 0.56 -6.23 11.15
CA GLY A 124 -0.13 -5.77 12.36
C GLY A 124 0.38 -4.42 12.87
N ARG A 125 1.03 -3.62 12.02
CA ARG A 125 1.52 -2.29 12.37
C ARG A 125 0.38 -1.30 12.56
N ALA A 126 0.56 -0.37 13.49
CA ALA A 126 -0.40 0.71 13.70
C ALA A 126 -0.27 1.80 12.63
N ASN A 127 -1.40 2.41 12.29
CA ASN A 127 -1.48 3.56 11.41
C ASN A 127 -1.80 4.81 12.25
N ALA A 128 -0.95 5.83 12.21
CA ALA A 128 -1.10 7.05 13.00
C ALA A 128 -2.42 7.79 12.70
N ASN A 129 -2.88 7.79 11.44
CA ASN A 129 -4.13 8.44 11.05
C ASN A 129 -5.34 7.74 11.70
N VAL A 130 -5.31 6.41 11.76
CA VAL A 130 -6.33 5.60 12.43
C VAL A 130 -6.31 5.84 13.94
N LEU A 131 -5.12 5.86 14.55
CA LEU A 131 -4.98 6.11 15.99
C LEU A 131 -5.47 7.50 16.38
N ILE A 132 -5.19 8.53 15.60
CA ILE A 132 -5.70 9.88 15.84
C ILE A 132 -7.22 9.91 15.67
N GLY A 133 -7.77 9.30 14.62
CA GLY A 133 -9.22 9.21 14.44
C GLY A 133 -9.91 8.54 15.63
N ARG A 134 -9.37 7.42 16.10
CA ARG A 134 -9.84 6.70 17.29
C ARG A 134 -9.73 7.58 18.54
N MET A 135 -8.61 8.27 18.75
CA MET A 135 -8.38 9.17 19.87
C MET A 135 -9.44 10.29 19.91
N LEU A 136 -9.68 10.95 18.78
CA LEU A 136 -10.69 12.01 18.69
C LEU A 136 -12.11 11.48 18.94
N CYS A 137 -12.44 10.31 18.45
CA CYS A 137 -13.73 9.65 18.68
C CYS A 137 -13.94 9.32 20.17
N GLU A 138 -12.95 8.69 20.81
CA GLU A 138 -13.03 8.32 22.22
C GLU A 138 -13.02 9.55 23.15
N LEU A 139 -12.33 10.62 22.74
CA LEU A 139 -12.34 11.90 23.45
C LEU A 139 -13.72 12.56 23.33
N ALA A 140 -14.34 12.58 22.14
CA ALA A 140 -15.66 13.16 21.89
C ALA A 140 -16.79 12.52 22.73
N ALA A 141 -16.61 11.25 23.12
CA ALA A 141 -17.54 10.57 24.03
C ALA A 141 -17.43 11.04 25.51
N ARG A 142 -16.40 11.82 25.85
CA ARG A 142 -16.07 12.22 27.23
C ARG A 142 -16.10 13.73 27.43
N GLU A 143 -15.58 14.47 26.46
CA GLU A 143 -15.38 15.91 26.57
C GLU A 143 -15.71 16.63 25.27
N ASN A 144 -16.16 17.87 25.39
CA ASN A 144 -16.37 18.74 24.24
C ASN A 144 -15.04 19.39 23.80
N PHE A 145 -14.74 19.34 22.53
CA PHE A 145 -13.60 20.02 21.94
C PHE A 145 -13.90 20.54 20.54
N ARG A 146 -13.05 21.40 20.02
CA ARG A 146 -13.03 21.85 18.63
C ARG A 146 -11.69 21.49 18.00
N LEU A 147 -11.72 21.01 16.77
CA LEU A 147 -10.52 20.68 16.02
C LEU A 147 -9.98 21.93 15.31
N ALA A 148 -8.72 22.29 15.56
CA ALA A 148 -8.04 23.43 14.95
C ALA A 148 -7.13 23.00 13.78
N ALA A 149 -6.32 21.93 13.98
CA ALA A 149 -5.44 21.39 12.97
C ALA A 149 -5.42 19.85 13.05
N LEU A 150 -5.09 19.21 11.93
CA LEU A 150 -4.98 17.75 11.81
C LEU A 150 -4.09 17.41 10.64
N GLU A 151 -3.08 16.59 10.86
CA GLU A 151 -2.21 16.08 9.81
C GLU A 151 -1.63 14.72 10.16
N GLY A 152 -1.32 13.90 9.16
CA GLY A 152 -0.65 12.63 9.37
C GLY A 152 -0.28 11.92 8.09
N GLY A 153 0.71 11.04 8.20
CA GLY A 153 1.32 10.34 7.08
C GLY A 153 2.13 11.26 6.15
N SER A 154 3.11 10.72 5.49
CA SER A 154 3.99 11.45 4.58
C SER A 154 3.91 10.98 3.13
N ARG A 155 3.46 9.75 2.91
CA ARG A 155 3.33 9.11 1.58
C ARG A 155 2.09 8.23 1.54
N GLU A 156 1.43 8.20 0.39
CA GLU A 156 0.21 7.39 0.17
C GLU A 156 0.48 5.90 0.25
N THR A 157 1.66 5.48 -0.22
CA THR A 157 2.08 4.08 -0.29
C THR A 157 2.79 3.59 0.97
N ALA A 158 2.81 4.37 2.05
CA ALA A 158 3.38 3.99 3.33
C ALA A 158 2.31 3.99 4.43
N ILE A 159 2.41 3.06 5.37
CA ILE A 159 1.62 3.07 6.61
C ILE A 159 2.04 4.31 7.41
N ALA A 160 1.10 5.15 7.83
CA ALA A 160 1.40 6.43 8.46
C ALA A 160 2.15 6.25 9.80
N ALA A 161 3.42 6.68 9.84
CA ALA A 161 4.31 6.54 11.00
C ALA A 161 4.07 7.59 12.09
N SER A 162 3.47 8.71 11.73
CA SER A 162 3.23 9.82 12.65
C SER A 162 2.02 10.63 12.22
N GLY A 163 1.46 11.36 13.17
CA GLY A 163 0.39 12.30 12.93
C GLY A 163 0.19 13.21 14.14
N SER A 164 -0.55 14.29 13.94
CA SER A 164 -0.85 15.26 14.97
C SER A 164 -2.26 15.83 14.84
N ALA A 165 -2.82 16.23 15.96
CA ALA A 165 -4.06 16.99 16.02
C ALA A 165 -3.90 18.16 17.00
N GLN A 166 -4.45 19.32 16.68
CA GLN A 166 -4.59 20.43 17.61
C GLN A 166 -6.06 20.62 17.91
N ILE A 167 -6.41 20.56 19.18
CA ILE A 167 -7.78 20.76 19.66
C ILE A 167 -7.86 21.96 20.60
N VAL A 168 -9.05 22.52 20.74
CA VAL A 168 -9.34 23.63 21.65
C VAL A 168 -10.47 23.22 22.58
N VAL A 169 -10.26 23.41 23.87
CA VAL A 169 -11.20 23.06 24.94
C VAL A 169 -11.43 24.23 25.89
N GLU A 170 -12.41 24.12 26.79
CA GLU A 170 -12.55 25.08 27.90
C GLU A 170 -11.28 25.06 28.76
N PRO A 171 -10.74 26.24 29.19
CA PRO A 171 -9.46 26.30 29.92
C PRO A 171 -9.42 25.44 31.17
N CYS A 172 -10.54 25.32 31.91
CA CYS A 172 -10.64 24.49 33.11
C CYS A 172 -10.58 22.98 32.83
N LYS A 173 -10.80 22.56 31.57
CA LYS A 173 -10.77 21.15 31.13
C LYS A 173 -9.43 20.71 30.56
N ALA A 174 -8.49 21.62 30.34
CA ALA A 174 -7.26 21.30 29.62
C ALA A 174 -6.43 20.19 30.30
N ALA A 175 -6.28 20.22 31.61
CA ALA A 175 -5.54 19.19 32.36
C ALA A 175 -6.24 17.82 32.27
N GLU A 176 -7.56 17.78 32.46
CA GLU A 176 -8.37 16.55 32.39
C GLU A 176 -8.28 15.91 30.99
N VAL A 177 -8.39 16.73 29.93
CA VAL A 177 -8.27 16.24 28.55
C VAL A 177 -6.86 15.66 28.28
N CYS A 178 -5.80 16.32 28.74
CA CYS A 178 -4.44 15.78 28.63
C CYS A 178 -4.30 14.42 29.35
N GLU A 179 -4.89 14.26 30.55
CA GLU A 179 -4.88 12.98 31.25
C GLU A 179 -5.66 11.90 30.50
N ILE A 180 -6.81 12.25 29.90
CA ILE A 180 -7.60 11.31 29.07
C ILE A 180 -6.75 10.83 27.90
N VAL A 181 -6.14 11.74 27.15
CA VAL A 181 -5.28 11.40 25.99
C VAL A 181 -4.10 10.53 26.41
N GLN A 182 -3.45 10.83 27.55
CA GLN A 182 -2.35 10.02 28.06
C GLN A 182 -2.80 8.59 28.43
N LYS A 183 -3.95 8.43 29.08
CA LYS A 183 -4.53 7.12 29.41
C LYS A 183 -4.86 6.31 28.16
N LEU A 184 -5.50 6.93 27.17
CA LEU A 184 -5.80 6.29 25.89
C LEU A 184 -4.52 5.93 25.14
N GLY A 185 -3.51 6.81 25.14
CA GLY A 185 -2.20 6.55 24.55
C GLY A 185 -1.49 5.35 25.19
N ALA A 186 -1.53 5.22 26.51
CA ALA A 186 -0.98 4.06 27.21
C ALA A 186 -1.73 2.76 26.87
N GLN A 187 -3.06 2.82 26.72
CA GLN A 187 -3.86 1.69 26.26
C GLN A 187 -3.45 1.25 24.85
N TYR A 188 -3.34 2.18 23.88
CA TYR A 188 -2.96 1.86 22.51
C TYR A 188 -1.54 1.31 22.44
N ALA A 189 -0.59 1.88 23.20
CA ALA A 189 0.76 1.35 23.28
C ALA A 189 0.77 -0.11 23.82
N GLY A 190 -0.12 -0.45 24.74
CA GLY A 190 -0.31 -1.82 25.20
C GLY A 190 -0.88 -2.75 24.14
N GLU A 191 -1.86 -2.29 23.35
CA GLU A 191 -2.47 -3.06 22.26
C GLU A 191 -1.46 -3.42 21.15
N TYR A 192 -0.53 -2.52 20.87
CA TYR A 192 0.46 -2.66 19.79
C TYR A 192 1.88 -2.93 20.32
N ALA A 193 2.07 -3.35 21.56
CA ALA A 193 3.39 -3.43 22.22
C ALA A 193 4.43 -4.24 21.41
N THR A 194 4.02 -5.30 20.72
CA THR A 194 4.91 -6.14 19.92
C THR A 194 5.28 -5.51 18.57
N ALA A 195 4.30 -4.92 17.87
CA ALA A 195 4.49 -4.36 16.54
C ALA A 195 5.09 -2.94 16.58
N GLU A 196 4.80 -2.18 17.66
CA GLU A 196 5.14 -0.78 17.81
C GLU A 196 5.83 -0.48 19.16
N PRO A 197 7.01 -1.07 19.42
CA PRO A 197 7.67 -0.94 20.73
C PRO A 197 8.11 0.50 21.08
N ASN A 198 8.19 1.39 20.06
CA ASN A 198 8.62 2.79 20.23
C ASN A 198 7.44 3.77 20.12
N MET A 199 6.18 3.30 20.12
CA MET A 199 5.00 4.15 20.04
C MET A 199 4.98 5.18 21.17
N GLN A 200 4.78 6.44 20.81
CA GLN A 200 4.63 7.56 21.73
C GLN A 200 3.38 8.36 21.37
N ILE A 201 2.50 8.54 22.34
CA ILE A 201 1.32 9.40 22.23
C ILE A 201 1.39 10.43 23.32
N SER A 202 1.33 11.70 22.96
CA SER A 202 1.47 12.82 23.90
C SER A 202 0.36 13.85 23.70
N ALA A 203 0.01 14.53 24.78
CA ALA A 203 -0.83 15.72 24.80
C ALA A 203 -0.15 16.81 25.61
N LEU A 204 -0.03 18.00 25.05
CA LEU A 204 0.55 19.17 25.67
C LEU A 204 -0.47 20.30 25.68
N ALA A 205 -0.83 20.77 26.87
CA ALA A 205 -1.66 21.94 27.01
C ALA A 205 -0.82 23.22 26.76
N GLY A 206 -1.28 24.02 25.82
CA GLY A 206 -0.72 25.34 25.51
C GLY A 206 -1.51 26.47 26.18
N GLU A 207 -1.26 27.68 25.69
CA GLU A 207 -1.90 28.89 26.22
C GLU A 207 -3.38 28.98 25.80
N THR A 208 -4.16 29.65 26.65
CA THR A 208 -5.51 30.09 26.28
C THR A 208 -5.44 31.26 25.30
N ARG A 209 -5.96 31.06 24.10
CA ARG A 209 -5.94 32.07 23.04
C ARG A 209 -7.13 31.93 22.10
N THR A 210 -7.37 32.96 21.29
CA THR A 210 -8.38 32.89 20.23
C THR A 210 -7.79 32.18 19.02
N VAL A 211 -8.44 31.11 18.56
CA VAL A 211 -7.97 30.21 17.49
C VAL A 211 -9.11 30.01 16.48
N ASP A 212 -8.71 29.81 15.23
CA ASP A 212 -9.61 29.41 14.16
C ASP A 212 -9.76 27.89 14.18
N VAL A 213 -10.98 27.41 14.42
CA VAL A 213 -11.29 26.01 14.65
C VAL A 213 -12.45 25.56 13.76
N LEU A 214 -12.62 24.26 13.57
CA LEU A 214 -13.83 23.74 12.96
C LEU A 214 -15.06 24.03 13.83
N THR A 215 -16.21 24.29 13.21
CA THR A 215 -17.50 24.31 13.92
C THR A 215 -17.75 22.98 14.66
N THR A 216 -18.72 22.93 15.58
CA THR A 216 -19.08 21.68 16.26
C THR A 216 -19.38 20.58 15.25
N ALA A 217 -20.28 20.85 14.31
CA ALA A 217 -20.66 19.89 13.27
C ALA A 217 -19.47 19.52 12.36
N GLY A 218 -18.54 20.45 12.11
CA GLY A 218 -17.30 20.18 11.35
C GLY A 218 -16.36 19.24 12.10
N THR A 219 -16.18 19.46 13.40
CA THR A 219 -15.37 18.61 14.28
C THR A 219 -15.94 17.18 14.35
N GLU A 220 -17.24 17.07 14.59
CA GLU A 220 -17.96 15.78 14.62
C GLU A 220 -17.85 15.04 13.28
N LYS A 221 -18.11 15.73 12.18
CA LYS A 221 -17.97 15.16 10.83
C LYS A 221 -16.58 14.58 10.62
N VAL A 222 -15.51 15.29 10.98
CA VAL A 222 -14.12 14.86 10.77
C VAL A 222 -13.84 13.56 11.51
N TRP A 223 -14.03 13.50 12.83
CA TRP A 223 -13.71 12.27 13.55
C TRP A 223 -14.60 11.08 13.13
N GLN A 224 -15.87 11.32 12.78
CA GLN A 224 -16.77 10.27 12.26
C GLN A 224 -16.26 9.68 10.94
N VAL A 225 -15.77 10.53 10.02
CA VAL A 225 -15.16 10.07 8.78
C VAL A 225 -13.90 9.23 9.07
N LEU A 226 -12.99 9.72 9.93
CA LEU A 226 -11.74 9.03 10.22
C LEU A 226 -11.95 7.62 10.76
N VAL A 227 -12.92 7.42 11.68
CA VAL A 227 -13.19 6.10 12.24
C VAL A 227 -14.04 5.19 11.34
N SER A 228 -14.66 5.76 10.31
CA SER A 228 -15.50 5.00 9.36
C SER A 228 -14.72 4.50 8.15
N LEU A 229 -13.61 5.16 7.79
CA LEU A 229 -12.79 4.76 6.66
C LEU A 229 -12.15 3.39 6.91
N PRO A 230 -12.19 2.49 5.91
CA PRO A 230 -11.49 1.22 6.03
C PRO A 230 -9.97 1.43 6.00
N ASP A 231 -9.24 0.60 6.75
CA ASP A 231 -7.78 0.57 6.77
C ASP A 231 -7.28 -0.87 6.94
N SER A 232 -6.03 -1.15 6.53
CA SER A 232 -5.37 -2.45 6.66
C SER A 232 -5.98 -3.55 5.78
N VAL A 233 -5.80 -4.82 6.17
CA VAL A 233 -6.28 -5.99 5.43
C VAL A 233 -7.80 -6.04 5.42
N GLN A 234 -8.39 -6.19 4.23
CA GLN A 234 -9.83 -6.32 4.03
C GLN A 234 -10.24 -7.75 3.69
N ALA A 235 -9.38 -8.51 3.02
CA ALA A 235 -9.58 -9.93 2.74
C ALA A 235 -8.23 -10.65 2.60
N MET A 236 -8.20 -11.91 3.03
CA MET A 236 -7.11 -12.84 2.80
C MET A 236 -7.45 -13.75 1.62
N CYS A 237 -6.44 -14.19 0.88
CA CYS A 237 -6.61 -15.17 -0.19
C CYS A 237 -6.88 -16.56 0.39
N ILE A 238 -7.95 -17.21 -0.08
CA ILE A 238 -8.33 -18.54 0.40
C ILE A 238 -7.42 -19.61 -0.23
N ASP A 239 -7.07 -19.42 -1.51
CA ASP A 239 -6.29 -20.40 -2.28
C ASP A 239 -4.78 -20.35 -1.96
N MET A 240 -4.30 -19.25 -1.36
CA MET A 240 -2.92 -19.07 -0.92
C MET A 240 -2.89 -18.57 0.54
N PRO A 241 -2.86 -19.49 1.52
CA PRO A 241 -2.84 -19.13 2.93
C PRO A 241 -1.68 -18.19 3.30
N GLY A 242 -1.96 -17.11 4.02
CA GLY A 242 -0.99 -16.09 4.38
C GLY A 242 -0.89 -14.91 3.41
N LEU A 243 -1.44 -15.03 2.19
CA LEU A 243 -1.46 -13.95 1.22
C LEU A 243 -2.62 -12.97 1.50
N VAL A 244 -2.33 -11.69 1.53
CA VAL A 244 -3.35 -10.63 1.51
C VAL A 244 -3.95 -10.55 0.11
N GLN A 245 -5.27 -10.69 -0.01
CA GLN A 245 -5.98 -10.53 -1.28
C GLN A 245 -6.39 -9.08 -1.53
N THR A 246 -6.94 -8.42 -0.51
CA THR A 246 -7.45 -7.05 -0.60
C THR A 246 -7.05 -6.26 0.63
N SER A 247 -6.55 -5.06 0.43
CA SER A 247 -6.21 -4.13 1.50
C SER A 247 -6.51 -2.69 1.11
N THR A 248 -6.53 -1.83 2.11
CA THR A 248 -6.49 -0.38 1.93
C THR A 248 -5.58 0.24 2.98
N ASN A 249 -4.84 1.28 2.62
CA ASN A 249 -3.98 2.02 3.52
C ASN A 249 -4.46 3.47 3.61
N PHE A 250 -4.74 3.92 4.83
CA PHE A 250 -5.01 5.33 5.11
C PHE A 250 -3.67 6.10 5.14
N GLY A 251 -3.19 6.52 3.94
CA GLY A 251 -1.84 7.01 3.73
C GLY A 251 -1.59 8.41 4.28
N THR A 252 -2.36 9.40 3.82
CA THR A 252 -2.16 10.79 4.25
C THR A 252 -3.45 11.46 4.71
N LEU A 253 -3.31 12.39 5.62
CA LEU A 253 -4.39 13.14 6.24
C LEU A 253 -3.96 14.58 6.44
N LYS A 254 -4.77 15.55 6.00
CA LYS A 254 -4.50 16.97 6.22
C LYS A 254 -5.76 17.79 6.31
N LEU A 255 -5.88 18.57 7.37
CA LEU A 255 -6.94 19.56 7.53
C LEU A 255 -6.48 20.90 6.96
N GLU A 256 -6.97 21.21 5.78
CA GLU A 256 -6.74 22.48 5.10
C GLU A 256 -7.69 23.58 5.67
N GLU A 257 -7.63 24.79 5.10
CA GLU A 257 -8.45 25.89 5.53
C GLU A 257 -9.95 25.58 5.43
N ASN A 258 -10.41 25.07 4.28
CA ASN A 258 -11.83 24.87 3.97
C ASN A 258 -12.17 23.39 3.67
N ALA A 259 -11.23 22.48 3.81
CA ALA A 259 -11.42 21.06 3.49
C ALA A 259 -10.57 20.15 4.35
N LEU A 260 -11.02 18.92 4.53
CA LEU A 260 -10.23 17.78 4.95
C LEU A 260 -9.81 17.01 3.71
N SER A 261 -8.51 16.87 3.50
CA SER A 261 -7.90 16.10 2.42
C SER A 261 -7.39 14.77 2.97
N ILE A 262 -7.74 13.67 2.29
CA ILE A 262 -7.38 12.30 2.68
C ILE A 262 -6.90 11.56 1.43
N SER A 263 -5.87 10.74 1.56
CA SER A 263 -5.52 9.75 0.55
C SER A 263 -5.52 8.33 1.11
N ASN A 264 -6.10 7.42 0.33
CA ASN A 264 -6.05 5.99 0.58
C ASN A 264 -5.44 5.29 -0.64
N THR A 265 -4.59 4.27 -0.42
CA THR A 265 -4.15 3.35 -1.47
C THR A 265 -4.88 2.03 -1.30
N VAL A 266 -5.65 1.62 -2.29
CA VAL A 266 -6.38 0.34 -2.30
C VAL A 266 -5.64 -0.65 -3.17
N ARG A 267 -5.48 -1.89 -2.70
CA ARG A 267 -4.81 -2.98 -3.42
C ARG A 267 -5.67 -4.23 -3.41
N SER A 268 -5.72 -4.93 -4.55
CA SER A 268 -6.34 -6.26 -4.62
C SER A 268 -5.86 -7.01 -5.86
N SER A 269 -5.69 -8.32 -5.75
CA SER A 269 -5.53 -9.22 -6.90
C SER A 269 -6.85 -9.43 -7.65
N ILE A 270 -7.98 -9.05 -7.06
CA ILE A 270 -9.33 -9.18 -7.64
C ILE A 270 -9.89 -7.78 -7.93
N THR A 271 -10.05 -7.44 -9.21
CA THR A 271 -10.51 -6.12 -9.67
C THR A 271 -11.83 -5.69 -9.01
N ALA A 272 -12.83 -6.56 -8.99
CA ALA A 272 -14.13 -6.25 -8.39
C ALA A 272 -14.05 -5.94 -6.87
N GLN A 273 -13.13 -6.56 -6.15
CA GLN A 273 -12.91 -6.25 -4.73
C GLN A 273 -12.17 -4.92 -4.55
N LYS A 274 -11.21 -4.61 -5.44
CA LYS A 274 -10.56 -3.30 -5.46
C LYS A 274 -11.59 -2.18 -5.66
N GLU A 275 -12.41 -2.31 -6.68
CA GLU A 275 -13.48 -1.36 -6.99
C GLU A 275 -14.49 -1.22 -5.84
N TRP A 276 -14.86 -2.33 -5.19
CA TRP A 276 -15.76 -2.30 -4.04
C TRP A 276 -15.21 -1.48 -2.86
N ILE A 277 -13.91 -1.56 -2.57
CA ILE A 277 -13.30 -0.73 -1.51
C ILE A 277 -13.28 0.75 -1.92
N VAL A 278 -13.02 1.06 -3.19
CA VAL A 278 -13.12 2.44 -3.72
C VAL A 278 -14.52 2.99 -3.54
N GLU A 279 -15.56 2.22 -3.90
CA GLU A 279 -16.96 2.61 -3.72
C GLU A 279 -17.32 2.79 -2.24
N LYS A 280 -16.82 1.93 -1.35
CA LYS A 280 -17.04 2.06 0.09
C LYS A 280 -16.44 3.36 0.64
N ILE A 281 -15.21 3.70 0.29
CA ILE A 281 -14.58 4.98 0.66
C ILE A 281 -15.40 6.14 0.10
N SER A 282 -15.77 6.09 -1.18
CA SER A 282 -16.54 7.12 -1.86
C SER A 282 -17.90 7.35 -1.21
N ALA A 283 -18.58 6.29 -0.79
CA ALA A 283 -19.87 6.38 -0.09
C ALA A 283 -19.73 7.10 1.26
N ILE A 284 -18.70 6.77 2.05
CA ILE A 284 -18.43 7.43 3.35
C ILE A 284 -18.15 8.91 3.14
N VAL A 285 -17.29 9.25 2.18
CA VAL A 285 -16.93 10.64 1.86
C VAL A 285 -18.14 11.42 1.35
N LYS A 286 -18.98 10.81 0.52
CA LYS A 286 -20.23 11.42 0.03
C LYS A 286 -21.24 11.67 1.14
N LEU A 287 -21.38 10.76 2.10
CA LEU A 287 -22.22 11.00 3.30
C LEU A 287 -21.76 12.21 4.10
N ALA A 288 -20.45 12.48 4.13
CA ALA A 288 -19.87 13.67 4.75
C ALA A 288 -19.97 14.94 3.88
N GLY A 289 -20.58 14.86 2.70
CA GLY A 289 -20.70 15.98 1.75
C GLY A 289 -19.43 16.25 0.94
N GLY A 290 -18.51 15.30 0.87
CA GLY A 290 -17.26 15.38 0.13
C GLY A 290 -17.32 14.72 -1.25
N THR A 291 -16.17 14.72 -1.92
CA THR A 291 -15.94 14.11 -3.24
C THR A 291 -14.69 13.25 -3.23
N THR A 292 -14.65 12.26 -4.10
CA THR A 292 -13.48 11.40 -4.33
C THR A 292 -13.04 11.48 -5.79
N THR A 293 -11.74 11.37 -6.01
CA THR A 293 -11.12 11.13 -7.32
C THR A 293 -10.16 9.97 -7.19
N THR A 294 -9.87 9.29 -8.29
CA THR A 294 -8.92 8.18 -8.33
C THR A 294 -7.81 8.45 -9.32
N ASP A 295 -6.60 7.99 -9.01
CA ASP A 295 -5.46 7.99 -9.92
C ASP A 295 -4.59 6.75 -9.72
N GLY A 296 -3.61 6.53 -10.62
CA GLY A 296 -2.67 5.42 -10.51
C GLY A 296 -3.34 4.05 -10.50
N ASN A 297 -4.47 3.90 -11.24
CA ASN A 297 -5.17 2.61 -11.30
C ASN A 297 -4.44 1.65 -12.23
N TYR A 298 -4.10 0.46 -11.69
CA TYR A 298 -3.60 -0.66 -12.47
C TYR A 298 -4.25 -1.97 -12.03
N PRO A 299 -4.40 -2.95 -12.96
CA PRO A 299 -5.06 -4.21 -12.67
C PRO A 299 -4.20 -5.13 -11.82
N GLY A 300 -4.84 -6.06 -11.11
CA GLY A 300 -4.20 -7.18 -10.45
C GLY A 300 -4.16 -8.41 -11.35
N TRP A 301 -3.41 -9.39 -10.90
CA TRP A 301 -3.34 -10.72 -11.49
C TRP A 301 -3.83 -11.74 -10.45
N ALA A 302 -5.04 -12.27 -10.68
CA ALA A 302 -5.63 -13.24 -9.79
C ALA A 302 -4.91 -14.60 -9.88
N TYR A 303 -4.75 -15.27 -8.74
CA TYR A 303 -4.20 -16.61 -8.71
C TYR A 303 -5.08 -17.60 -9.51
N ASN A 304 -4.42 -18.34 -10.42
CA ASN A 304 -5.06 -19.42 -11.17
C ASN A 304 -4.64 -20.79 -10.62
N PRO A 305 -5.48 -21.50 -9.86
CA PRO A 305 -5.13 -22.82 -9.32
C PRO A 305 -4.91 -23.87 -10.41
N HIS A 306 -5.44 -23.67 -11.62
CA HIS A 306 -5.37 -24.59 -12.76
C HIS A 306 -4.38 -24.15 -13.84
N SER A 307 -3.37 -23.35 -13.52
CA SER A 307 -2.36 -22.88 -14.47
C SER A 307 -1.52 -24.06 -15.01
N VAL A 308 -1.57 -24.24 -16.32
CA VAL A 308 -0.75 -25.24 -17.02
C VAL A 308 0.73 -24.82 -17.06
N VAL A 309 0.98 -23.53 -17.21
CA VAL A 309 2.36 -22.98 -17.21
C VAL A 309 3.01 -23.23 -15.84
N LYS A 310 2.31 -22.94 -14.75
CA LYS A 310 2.78 -23.20 -13.38
C LYS A 310 3.17 -24.68 -13.20
N GLU A 311 2.26 -25.61 -13.50
CA GLU A 311 2.51 -27.04 -13.33
C GLU A 311 3.69 -27.53 -14.20
N THR A 312 3.81 -26.98 -15.42
CA THR A 312 4.92 -27.31 -16.33
C THR A 312 6.25 -26.86 -15.76
N ILE A 313 6.33 -25.61 -15.24
CA ILE A 313 7.59 -25.08 -14.67
C ILE A 313 7.95 -25.83 -13.38
N LEU A 314 7.00 -26.11 -12.50
CA LEU A 314 7.23 -26.89 -11.28
C LEU A 314 7.83 -28.26 -11.59
N SER A 315 7.26 -28.97 -12.59
CA SER A 315 7.77 -30.27 -13.05
C SER A 315 9.16 -30.17 -13.67
N ALA A 316 9.41 -29.17 -14.50
CA ALA A 316 10.70 -28.93 -15.13
C ALA A 316 11.76 -28.61 -14.08
N TYR A 317 11.48 -27.72 -13.14
CA TYR A 317 12.40 -27.33 -12.06
C TYR A 317 12.79 -28.55 -11.21
N LYS A 318 11.81 -29.35 -10.80
CA LYS A 318 12.05 -30.59 -10.06
C LYS A 318 12.96 -31.56 -10.84
N THR A 319 12.71 -31.71 -12.14
CA THR A 319 13.48 -32.62 -13.00
C THR A 319 14.93 -32.16 -13.20
N LEU A 320 15.12 -30.84 -13.39
CA LEU A 320 16.43 -30.27 -13.69
C LEU A 320 17.32 -30.12 -12.46
N PHE A 321 16.73 -29.70 -11.34
CA PHE A 321 17.48 -29.32 -10.13
C PHE A 321 17.32 -30.33 -8.99
N ASN A 322 16.41 -31.31 -9.12
CA ASN A 322 16.04 -32.24 -8.05
C ASN A 322 15.62 -31.54 -6.74
N LYS A 323 14.97 -30.37 -6.90
CA LYS A 323 14.44 -29.52 -5.84
C LYS A 323 12.96 -29.24 -6.10
N GLU A 324 12.19 -28.97 -5.07
CA GLU A 324 10.82 -28.43 -5.21
C GLU A 324 10.92 -26.91 -5.29
N ALA A 325 10.23 -26.29 -6.25
CA ALA A 325 10.05 -24.85 -6.29
C ALA A 325 8.83 -24.45 -5.46
N THR A 326 8.82 -23.23 -4.96
CA THR A 326 7.69 -22.65 -4.21
C THR A 326 6.78 -21.82 -5.10
N VAL A 327 5.49 -21.78 -4.77
CA VAL A 327 4.49 -20.92 -5.44
C VAL A 327 4.18 -19.78 -4.51
N GLU A 328 4.43 -18.57 -4.95
CA GLU A 328 4.24 -17.37 -4.17
C GLU A 328 3.40 -16.32 -4.91
N ALA A 329 3.05 -15.28 -4.22
CA ALA A 329 2.37 -14.11 -4.76
C ALA A 329 2.78 -12.87 -3.99
N VAL A 330 2.71 -11.72 -4.65
CA VAL A 330 3.08 -10.43 -4.04
C VAL A 330 1.88 -9.50 -3.93
N HIS A 331 1.73 -8.85 -2.78
CA HIS A 331 0.69 -7.84 -2.60
C HIS A 331 1.17 -6.44 -3.09
N ALA A 332 1.79 -6.44 -4.27
CA ALA A 332 2.27 -5.27 -5.02
C ALA A 332 2.02 -5.50 -6.51
N GLY A 333 2.24 -4.51 -7.36
CA GLY A 333 2.05 -4.63 -8.81
C GLY A 333 3.26 -5.25 -9.48
N ILE A 334 3.02 -6.07 -10.51
CA ILE A 334 4.00 -6.49 -11.51
C ILE A 334 3.32 -6.50 -12.89
N GLU A 335 4.09 -6.45 -13.97
CA GLU A 335 3.56 -6.34 -15.35
C GLU A 335 2.61 -7.47 -15.75
N CYS A 336 2.73 -8.65 -15.13
CA CYS A 336 1.78 -9.77 -15.32
C CYS A 336 0.32 -9.36 -15.09
N GLY A 337 0.06 -8.40 -14.20
CA GLY A 337 -1.28 -7.85 -13.98
C GLY A 337 -1.82 -7.15 -15.22
N LEU A 338 -1.02 -6.32 -15.87
CA LEU A 338 -1.39 -5.60 -17.09
C LEU A 338 -1.65 -6.54 -18.26
N PHE A 339 -0.78 -7.53 -18.46
CA PHE A 339 -0.94 -8.49 -19.53
C PHE A 339 -2.12 -9.43 -19.31
N SER A 340 -2.37 -9.85 -18.05
CA SER A 340 -3.53 -10.69 -17.72
C SER A 340 -4.87 -9.99 -17.92
N ASP A 341 -4.91 -8.67 -17.75
CA ASP A 341 -6.09 -7.84 -18.01
C ASP A 341 -6.30 -7.63 -19.51
N SER A 342 -5.21 -7.44 -20.28
CA SER A 342 -5.25 -7.08 -21.70
C SER A 342 -5.37 -8.29 -22.63
N ILE A 343 -4.87 -9.47 -22.22
CA ILE A 343 -4.86 -10.68 -23.06
C ILE A 343 -5.85 -11.70 -22.48
N PRO A 344 -6.98 -11.96 -23.17
CA PRO A 344 -7.98 -12.91 -22.67
C PRO A 344 -7.41 -14.32 -22.47
N ASN A 345 -7.72 -14.95 -21.32
CA ASN A 345 -7.28 -16.30 -20.97
C ASN A 345 -5.75 -16.50 -20.95
N LEU A 346 -4.99 -15.46 -20.66
CA LEU A 346 -3.55 -15.57 -20.46
C LEU A 346 -3.25 -16.44 -19.26
N ASP A 347 -2.43 -17.48 -19.45
CA ASP A 347 -1.83 -18.27 -18.36
C ASP A 347 -0.41 -17.80 -18.13
N CYS A 348 -0.16 -17.24 -16.97
CA CYS A 348 1.03 -16.45 -16.67
C CYS A 348 1.72 -16.94 -15.40
N VAL A 349 3.07 -16.90 -15.40
CA VAL A 349 3.94 -17.12 -14.23
C VAL A 349 5.13 -16.18 -14.34
N ALA A 350 5.60 -15.63 -13.22
CA ALA A 350 6.87 -14.92 -13.17
C ALA A 350 7.93 -15.79 -12.44
N ILE A 351 9.13 -15.82 -13.01
CA ILE A 351 10.30 -16.51 -12.48
C ILE A 351 11.54 -15.63 -12.69
N GLY A 352 12.65 -15.95 -12.03
CA GLY A 352 13.92 -15.26 -12.24
C GLY A 352 15.09 -15.94 -11.54
N PRO A 353 16.30 -15.46 -11.75
CA PRO A 353 17.48 -15.90 -11.01
C PRO A 353 17.53 -15.23 -9.63
N ASP A 354 18.44 -15.69 -8.78
CA ASP A 354 18.75 -14.98 -7.55
C ASP A 354 19.36 -13.62 -7.85
N MET A 355 18.68 -12.58 -7.47
CA MET A 355 19.16 -11.19 -7.49
C MET A 355 19.09 -10.61 -6.08
N GLY A 356 20.04 -9.76 -5.72
CA GLY A 356 20.07 -9.11 -4.43
C GLY A 356 20.45 -7.65 -4.53
N ASP A 357 19.99 -6.86 -3.56
CA ASP A 357 20.30 -5.43 -3.49
C ASP A 357 19.94 -4.68 -4.78
N VAL A 358 18.87 -5.11 -5.48
CA VAL A 358 18.36 -4.45 -6.68
C VAL A 358 18.03 -2.97 -6.36
N HIS A 359 18.17 -2.08 -7.35
CA HIS A 359 18.01 -0.63 -7.21
C HIS A 359 19.06 0.04 -6.31
N THR A 360 20.16 -0.64 -5.97
CA THR A 360 21.26 -0.07 -5.18
C THR A 360 22.58 -0.05 -5.97
N PRO A 361 23.56 0.84 -5.61
CA PRO A 361 24.89 0.86 -6.21
C PRO A 361 25.75 -0.34 -5.86
#